data_78c1ef55924ac15aaea6bb3cf0469ba4
#
_entry.id   78c1ef55924ac15aaea6bb3cf0469ba4
#
_cell.length_a   1.000
_cell.length_b   1.000
_cell.length_c   1.000
_cell.angle_alpha   90.00
_cell.angle_beta   90.00
_cell.angle_gamma   90.00
#
_symmetry.space_group_name_H-M   'P 1'
#
loop_
_entity.id
_entity.type
_entity.pdbx_description
1 polymer ?
#
loop_
_entity_poly.entity_id
_entity_poly.type
_entity_poly.pdbx_seq_one_letter_code
_entity_poly.pdbx_strand_id
1 'polypeptide(L)'
;FFVARKAEADLCDIFIDEIRTKLNIPMLDAKGMTFAAIFKYIMELSLTRHITLFIDEFQDFYRVNSSIYSDMQNIWDSYKSKAHINLIVAGSVNTLMNKIFKDKKQPLFGRQTDTIHVRPFKPSVLKEIMSEYCPGYKKSDLLALYALTGGVAKYVELLVDRKKFTEKKMLDMF
;
A
#
# COMPACT_ATOMS: atom_id res chain seq x y z
N PHE A 1 0.61 -7.03 -4.67
CA PHE A 1 1.77 -6.69 -5.52
C PHE A 1 2.57 -5.58 -4.85
N PHE A 2 3.89 -5.71 -4.88
CA PHE A 2 4.81 -4.67 -4.42
C PHE A 2 5.68 -4.20 -5.60
N VAL A 3 5.62 -2.91 -5.93
CA VAL A 3 6.36 -2.36 -7.06
C VAL A 3 7.79 -2.01 -6.61
N ALA A 4 8.68 -3.01 -6.65
CA ALA A 4 10.10 -2.79 -6.41
C ALA A 4 10.76 -2.07 -7.61
N ARG A 5 11.89 -1.41 -7.36
CA ARG A 5 12.69 -0.74 -8.41
C ARG A 5 13.52 -1.75 -9.19
N LYS A 6 12.85 -2.51 -10.05
CA LYS A 6 13.42 -3.54 -10.93
C LYS A 6 12.96 -3.32 -12.36
N ALA A 7 13.48 -4.09 -13.31
CA ALA A 7 12.94 -4.13 -14.66
C ALA A 7 11.48 -4.64 -14.65
N GLU A 8 10.65 -4.15 -15.56
CA GLU A 8 9.24 -4.55 -15.65
C GLU A 8 9.08 -6.08 -15.77
N ALA A 9 9.94 -6.73 -16.56
CA ALA A 9 9.89 -8.18 -16.75
C ALA A 9 10.07 -8.95 -15.42
N ASP A 10 11.05 -8.54 -14.60
CA ASP A 10 11.31 -9.16 -13.30
C ASP A 10 10.13 -8.97 -12.32
N LEU A 11 9.49 -7.80 -12.37
CA LEU A 11 8.28 -7.55 -11.57
C LEU A 11 7.12 -8.41 -12.03
N CYS A 12 6.95 -8.55 -13.34
CA CYS A 12 5.88 -9.34 -13.91
C CYS A 12 6.01 -10.83 -13.54
N ASP A 13 7.22 -11.37 -13.54
CA ASP A 13 7.47 -12.75 -13.11
C ASP A 13 7.05 -12.95 -11.64
N ILE A 14 7.39 -12.00 -10.76
CA ILE A 14 6.98 -12.03 -9.35
C ILE A 14 5.44 -11.96 -9.22
N PHE A 15 4.80 -11.06 -9.95
CA PHE A 15 3.34 -10.89 -9.90
C PHE A 15 2.59 -12.13 -10.41
N ILE A 16 3.13 -12.79 -11.43
CA ILE A 16 2.59 -14.04 -11.95
C ILE A 16 2.66 -15.15 -10.90
N ASP A 17 3.77 -15.28 -10.19
CA ASP A 17 3.92 -16.26 -9.13
C ASP A 17 2.97 -15.99 -7.95
N GLU A 18 2.73 -14.72 -7.62
CA GLU A 18 1.71 -14.34 -6.64
C GLU A 18 0.29 -14.71 -7.12
N ILE A 19 -0.04 -14.45 -8.38
CA ILE A 19 -1.34 -14.84 -8.97
C ILE A 19 -1.53 -16.36 -8.91
N ARG A 20 -0.53 -17.12 -9.34
CA ARG A 20 -0.57 -18.59 -9.30
C ARG A 20 -0.87 -19.10 -7.90
N THR A 21 -0.13 -18.58 -6.93
CA THR A 21 -0.23 -19.01 -5.54
C THR A 21 -1.54 -18.57 -4.89
N LYS A 22 -1.90 -17.29 -5.01
CA LYS A 22 -3.05 -16.72 -4.30
C LYS A 22 -4.39 -17.09 -4.93
N LEU A 23 -4.45 -17.24 -6.26
CA LEU A 23 -5.68 -17.58 -6.98
C LEU A 23 -5.78 -19.06 -7.32
N ASN A 24 -4.78 -19.87 -6.96
CA ASN A 24 -4.70 -21.31 -7.25
C ASN A 24 -4.86 -21.61 -8.75
N ILE A 25 -4.05 -20.93 -9.59
CA ILE A 25 -4.05 -21.09 -11.04
C ILE A 25 -2.68 -21.66 -11.48
N PRO A 26 -2.47 -23.00 -11.41
CA PRO A 26 -1.15 -23.59 -11.62
C PRO A 26 -0.62 -23.50 -13.06
N MET A 27 -1.50 -23.37 -14.04
CA MET A 27 -1.17 -23.42 -15.48
C MET A 27 -1.03 -22.06 -16.16
N LEU A 28 -0.87 -20.97 -15.37
CA LEU A 28 -0.62 -19.67 -15.97
C LEU A 28 0.80 -19.64 -16.57
N ASP A 29 0.94 -19.97 -17.86
CA ASP A 29 2.20 -19.76 -18.59
C ASP A 29 2.25 -18.28 -19.04
N ALA A 30 3.14 -17.55 -18.44
CA ALA A 30 3.14 -16.11 -18.56
C ALA A 30 4.54 -15.52 -18.70
N LYS A 31 5.52 -16.32 -19.16
CA LYS A 31 6.87 -15.82 -19.45
C LYS A 31 6.80 -14.67 -20.45
N GLY A 32 7.38 -13.54 -20.07
CA GLY A 32 7.46 -12.34 -20.91
C GLY A 32 6.15 -11.53 -21.00
N MET A 33 5.18 -11.76 -20.11
CA MET A 33 4.01 -10.88 -20.03
C MET A 33 4.40 -9.50 -19.53
N THR A 34 3.79 -8.47 -20.13
CA THR A 34 3.85 -7.10 -19.62
C THR A 34 2.91 -6.92 -18.43
N PHE A 35 3.13 -5.89 -17.61
CA PHE A 35 2.19 -5.56 -16.54
C PHE A 35 0.76 -5.29 -17.09
N ALA A 36 0.65 -4.66 -18.23
CA ALA A 36 -0.65 -4.43 -18.89
C ALA A 36 -1.40 -5.74 -19.17
N ALA A 37 -0.70 -6.76 -19.68
CA ALA A 37 -1.29 -8.08 -19.92
C ALA A 37 -1.72 -8.76 -18.62
N ILE A 38 -0.92 -8.67 -17.56
CA ILE A 38 -1.25 -9.20 -16.23
C ILE A 38 -2.47 -8.48 -15.66
N PHE A 39 -2.51 -7.16 -15.71
CA PHE A 39 -3.63 -6.38 -15.21
C PHE A 39 -4.92 -6.69 -15.97
N LYS A 40 -4.85 -6.80 -17.32
CA LYS A 40 -5.98 -7.21 -18.14
C LYS A 40 -6.48 -8.60 -17.73
N TYR A 41 -5.58 -9.56 -17.54
CA TYR A 41 -5.94 -10.91 -17.11
C TYR A 41 -6.67 -10.91 -15.75
N ILE A 42 -6.21 -10.12 -14.78
CA ILE A 42 -6.90 -9.97 -13.49
C ILE A 42 -8.30 -9.36 -13.68
N MET A 43 -8.44 -8.35 -14.54
CA MET A 43 -9.73 -7.74 -14.85
C MET A 43 -10.69 -8.75 -15.50
N GLU A 44 -10.20 -9.61 -16.42
CA GLU A 44 -10.98 -10.69 -17.03
C GLU A 44 -11.40 -11.74 -16.00
N LEU A 45 -10.51 -12.18 -15.13
CA LEU A 45 -10.85 -13.07 -14.02
C LEU A 45 -11.92 -12.49 -13.11
N SER A 46 -11.88 -11.18 -12.89
CA SER A 46 -12.84 -10.49 -12.03
C SER A 46 -14.25 -10.37 -12.61
N LEU A 47 -14.47 -10.76 -13.87
CA LEU A 47 -15.82 -10.85 -14.45
C LEU A 47 -16.64 -11.99 -13.83
N THR A 48 -15.99 -13.02 -13.29
CA THR A 48 -16.64 -14.22 -12.76
C THR A 48 -16.39 -14.46 -11.28
N ARG A 49 -15.46 -13.73 -10.66
CA ARG A 49 -15.12 -13.86 -9.23
C ARG A 49 -14.78 -12.52 -8.62
N HIS A 50 -15.00 -12.37 -7.31
CA HIS A 50 -14.55 -11.18 -6.58
C HIS A 50 -13.03 -11.24 -6.36
N ILE A 51 -12.33 -10.19 -6.76
CA ILE A 51 -10.88 -10.04 -6.59
C ILE A 51 -10.59 -8.75 -5.86
N THR A 52 -9.76 -8.81 -4.83
CA THR A 52 -9.10 -7.63 -4.25
C THR A 52 -7.65 -7.61 -4.70
N LEU A 53 -7.29 -6.62 -5.51
CA LEU A 53 -5.92 -6.37 -5.93
C LEU A 53 -5.35 -5.19 -5.14
N PHE A 54 -4.32 -5.46 -4.36
CA PHE A 54 -3.54 -4.42 -3.67
C PHE A 54 -2.19 -4.23 -4.36
N ILE A 55 -1.86 -2.98 -4.71
CA ILE A 55 -0.58 -2.62 -5.32
C ILE A 55 0.10 -1.58 -4.43
N ASP A 56 1.22 -1.96 -3.82
CA ASP A 56 2.03 -1.08 -2.98
C ASP A 56 3.16 -0.42 -3.77
N GLU A 57 3.62 0.73 -3.31
CA GLU A 57 4.60 1.61 -3.96
C GLU A 57 4.22 1.93 -5.43
N PHE A 58 2.91 2.11 -5.65
CA PHE A 58 2.31 2.31 -6.98
C PHE A 58 2.96 3.43 -7.79
N GLN A 59 3.48 4.48 -7.13
CA GLN A 59 4.18 5.57 -7.79
C GLN A 59 5.51 5.14 -8.43
N ASP A 60 6.11 4.02 -8.01
CA ASP A 60 7.38 3.57 -8.57
C ASP A 60 7.25 3.02 -9.99
N PHE A 61 6.04 2.69 -10.46
CA PHE A 61 5.80 2.46 -11.89
C PHE A 61 6.25 3.62 -12.77
N TYR A 62 6.28 4.86 -12.25
CA TYR A 62 6.80 6.00 -13.00
C TYR A 62 8.26 5.82 -13.43
N ARG A 63 9.03 5.06 -12.65
CA ARG A 63 10.45 4.76 -12.92
C ARG A 63 10.63 3.47 -13.69
N VAL A 64 9.74 2.50 -13.47
CA VAL A 64 9.77 1.20 -14.15
C VAL A 64 9.36 1.35 -15.61
N ASN A 65 8.15 1.83 -15.83
CA ASN A 65 7.57 2.09 -17.13
C ASN A 65 6.33 2.99 -16.96
N SER A 66 6.45 4.27 -17.31
CA SER A 66 5.36 5.23 -17.15
C SER A 66 4.14 4.98 -18.05
N SER A 67 4.28 4.18 -19.11
CA SER A 67 3.15 3.81 -20.00
C SER A 67 2.12 2.95 -19.28
N ILE A 68 2.51 2.27 -18.21
CA ILE A 68 1.62 1.41 -17.39
C ILE A 68 0.37 2.17 -16.94
N TYR A 69 0.47 3.45 -16.60
CA TYR A 69 -0.70 4.23 -16.19
C TYR A 69 -1.71 4.41 -17.33
N SER A 70 -1.24 4.60 -18.56
CA SER A 70 -2.11 4.70 -19.74
C SER A 70 -2.74 3.37 -20.08
N ASP A 71 -1.96 2.30 -19.99
CA ASP A 71 -2.46 0.94 -20.22
C ASP A 71 -3.53 0.55 -19.16
N MET A 72 -3.24 0.84 -17.90
CA MET A 72 -4.22 0.64 -16.81
C MET A 72 -5.49 1.45 -17.04
N GLN A 73 -5.38 2.71 -17.49
CA GLN A 73 -6.53 3.53 -17.82
C GLN A 73 -7.42 2.84 -18.84
N ASN A 74 -6.87 2.42 -19.97
CA ASN A 74 -7.60 1.81 -21.07
C ASN A 74 -8.29 0.51 -20.65
N ILE A 75 -7.56 -0.33 -19.93
CA ILE A 75 -8.08 -1.60 -19.41
C ILE A 75 -9.17 -1.35 -18.37
N TRP A 76 -8.92 -0.48 -17.39
CA TRP A 76 -9.90 -0.13 -16.36
C TRP A 76 -11.20 0.38 -16.96
N ASP A 77 -11.12 1.34 -17.89
CA ASP A 77 -12.32 1.92 -18.51
C ASP A 77 -13.11 0.89 -19.33
N SER A 78 -12.45 -0.15 -19.85
CA SER A 78 -13.09 -1.22 -20.61
C SER A 78 -13.84 -2.24 -19.73
N TYR A 79 -13.39 -2.44 -18.49
CA TYR A 79 -13.89 -3.52 -17.62
C TYR A 79 -14.64 -3.05 -16.38
N LYS A 80 -14.39 -1.83 -15.88
CA LYS A 80 -14.88 -1.34 -14.57
C LYS A 80 -16.37 -1.49 -14.32
N SER A 81 -17.20 -1.45 -15.37
CA SER A 81 -18.65 -1.57 -15.24
C SER A 81 -19.15 -3.01 -15.06
N LYS A 82 -18.32 -4.01 -15.32
CA LYS A 82 -18.66 -5.43 -15.31
C LYS A 82 -17.80 -6.25 -14.35
N ALA A 83 -16.64 -5.72 -13.98
CA ALA A 83 -15.67 -6.39 -13.12
C ALA A 83 -16.08 -6.33 -11.65
N HIS A 84 -15.92 -7.44 -10.94
CA HIS A 84 -16.09 -7.54 -9.50
C HIS A 84 -14.72 -7.39 -8.81
N ILE A 85 -14.08 -6.22 -9.00
CA ILE A 85 -12.74 -5.94 -8.50
C ILE A 85 -12.74 -4.81 -7.47
N ASN A 86 -11.99 -5.00 -6.39
CA ASN A 86 -11.58 -3.95 -5.48
C ASN A 86 -10.09 -3.67 -5.72
N LEU A 87 -9.79 -2.58 -6.42
CA LEU A 87 -8.42 -2.17 -6.70
C LEU A 87 -7.98 -1.14 -5.66
N ILE A 88 -6.99 -1.51 -4.85
CA ILE A 88 -6.40 -0.66 -3.83
C ILE A 88 -4.96 -0.37 -4.25
N VAL A 89 -4.60 0.90 -4.34
CA VAL A 89 -3.22 1.30 -4.63
C VAL A 89 -2.68 2.15 -3.47
N ALA A 90 -1.49 1.82 -3.02
CA ALA A 90 -0.80 2.56 -1.96
C ALA A 90 0.51 3.13 -2.46
N GLY A 91 0.96 4.22 -1.84
CA GLY A 91 2.23 4.83 -2.15
C GLY A 91 2.69 5.75 -1.03
N SER A 92 3.99 5.72 -0.77
CA SER A 92 4.63 6.52 0.29
C SER A 92 4.92 7.96 -0.13
N VAL A 93 4.96 8.27 -1.45
CA VAL A 93 5.28 9.59 -1.98
C VAL A 93 4.02 10.35 -2.36
N ASN A 94 3.46 11.10 -1.41
CA ASN A 94 2.19 11.82 -1.56
C ASN A 94 2.14 12.75 -2.79
N THR A 95 3.23 13.44 -3.12
CA THR A 95 3.30 14.32 -4.29
C THR A 95 3.13 13.56 -5.60
N LEU A 96 3.73 12.38 -5.73
CA LEU A 96 3.58 11.53 -6.90
C LEU A 96 2.19 10.91 -6.97
N MET A 97 1.65 10.41 -5.86
CA MET A 97 0.28 9.87 -5.81
C MET A 97 -0.76 10.94 -6.16
N ASN A 98 -0.62 12.17 -5.65
CA ASN A 98 -1.46 13.29 -6.04
C ASN A 98 -1.32 13.62 -7.53
N LYS A 99 -0.10 13.59 -8.09
CA LYS A 99 0.12 13.80 -9.53
C LYS A 99 -0.63 12.74 -10.35
N ILE A 100 -0.48 11.46 -10.01
CA ILE A 100 -1.10 10.34 -10.74
C ILE A 100 -2.64 10.46 -10.78
N PHE A 101 -3.28 10.82 -9.66
CA PHE A 101 -4.73 10.75 -9.53
C PHE A 101 -5.47 12.10 -9.58
N LYS A 102 -4.79 13.22 -9.30
CA LYS A 102 -5.42 14.55 -9.21
C LYS A 102 -4.99 15.53 -10.31
N ASP A 103 -3.92 15.24 -11.04
CA ASP A 103 -3.55 16.06 -12.21
C ASP A 103 -4.37 15.65 -13.41
N LYS A 104 -5.11 16.61 -13.99
CA LYS A 104 -5.99 16.43 -15.15
C LYS A 104 -5.26 15.92 -16.40
N LYS A 105 -3.94 16.07 -16.48
CA LYS A 105 -3.11 15.61 -17.59
C LYS A 105 -2.69 14.14 -17.46
N GLN A 106 -2.97 13.51 -16.32
CA GLN A 106 -2.53 12.13 -16.08
C GLN A 106 -3.62 11.11 -16.45
N PRO A 107 -3.22 9.93 -16.93
CA PRO A 107 -4.16 8.91 -17.40
C PRO A 107 -5.18 8.47 -16.34
N LEU A 108 -4.76 8.35 -15.09
CA LEU A 108 -5.63 7.86 -14.00
C LEU A 108 -6.43 8.96 -13.29
N PHE A 109 -6.38 10.20 -13.80
CA PHE A 109 -7.19 11.31 -13.25
C PHE A 109 -8.67 10.94 -13.18
N GLY A 110 -9.29 11.17 -12.01
CA GLY A 110 -10.74 10.97 -11.79
C GLY A 110 -11.20 9.52 -11.78
N ARG A 111 -10.29 8.52 -11.71
CA ARG A 111 -10.63 7.09 -11.66
C ARG A 111 -10.61 6.50 -10.26
N GLN A 112 -10.19 7.26 -9.28
CA GLN A 112 -10.31 6.88 -7.87
C GLN A 112 -11.74 7.10 -7.37
N THR A 113 -12.24 6.19 -6.56
CA THR A 113 -13.54 6.31 -5.89
C THR A 113 -13.40 6.92 -4.50
N ASP A 114 -12.27 6.64 -3.84
CA ASP A 114 -11.96 7.18 -2.51
C ASP A 114 -10.46 7.32 -2.30
N THR A 115 -10.06 8.08 -1.27
CA THR A 115 -8.67 8.30 -0.88
C THR A 115 -8.53 8.24 0.64
N ILE A 116 -7.71 7.32 1.11
CA ILE A 116 -7.38 7.18 2.52
C ILE A 116 -6.00 7.80 2.78
N HIS A 117 -5.96 8.85 3.61
CA HIS A 117 -4.71 9.41 4.10
C HIS A 117 -4.35 8.79 5.45
N VAL A 118 -3.38 7.88 5.45
CA VAL A 118 -2.83 7.32 6.69
C VAL A 118 -2.01 8.41 7.40
N ARG A 119 -2.43 8.77 8.60
CA ARG A 119 -1.78 9.79 9.43
C ARG A 119 -1.17 9.15 10.67
N PRO A 120 -0.16 9.79 11.28
CA PRO A 120 0.33 9.38 12.60
C PRO A 120 -0.80 9.31 13.62
N PHE A 121 -0.66 8.45 14.61
CA PHE A 121 -1.59 8.33 15.72
C PHE A 121 -1.74 9.65 16.48
N LYS A 122 -2.98 10.01 16.77
CA LYS A 122 -3.27 11.14 17.65
C LYS A 122 -2.88 10.81 19.09
N PRO A 123 -2.61 11.81 19.94
CA PRO A 123 -2.32 11.56 21.36
C PRO A 123 -3.38 10.76 22.10
N SER A 124 -4.67 10.82 21.69
CA SER A 124 -5.74 10.00 22.24
C SER A 124 -5.51 8.50 22.01
N VAL A 125 -5.10 8.13 20.79
CA VAL A 125 -4.79 6.72 20.45
C VAL A 125 -3.55 6.24 21.21
N LEU A 126 -2.51 7.08 21.31
CA LEU A 126 -1.32 6.74 22.11
C LEU A 126 -1.67 6.54 23.59
N LYS A 127 -2.62 7.31 24.11
CA LYS A 127 -3.14 7.13 25.47
C LYS A 127 -3.84 5.77 25.63
N GLU A 128 -4.63 5.35 24.67
CA GLU A 128 -5.30 4.02 24.66
C GLU A 128 -4.24 2.92 24.65
N ILE A 129 -3.25 3.00 23.76
CA ILE A 129 -2.13 2.04 23.69
C ILE A 129 -1.39 1.97 25.03
N MET A 130 -1.04 3.12 25.62
CA MET A 130 -0.36 3.13 26.92
C MET A 130 -1.21 2.57 28.04
N SER A 131 -2.52 2.79 28.01
CA SER A 131 -3.44 2.22 29.01
C SER A 131 -3.55 0.69 28.91
N GLU A 132 -3.48 0.16 27.70
CA GLU A 132 -3.55 -1.28 27.43
C GLU A 132 -2.23 -2.00 27.77
N TYR A 133 -1.10 -1.48 27.27
CA TYR A 133 0.20 -2.16 27.36
C TYR A 133 1.05 -1.77 28.57
N CYS A 134 0.74 -0.67 29.25
CA CYS A 134 1.42 -0.20 30.46
C CYS A 134 0.43 0.45 31.43
N PRO A 135 -0.48 -0.32 32.05
CA PRO A 135 -1.40 0.22 33.04
C PRO A 135 -0.63 0.97 34.15
N GLY A 136 -1.07 2.18 34.47
CA GLY A 136 -0.40 3.01 35.49
C GLY A 136 0.78 3.85 34.98
N TYR A 137 0.94 3.97 33.66
CA TYR A 137 1.93 4.90 33.06
C TYR A 137 1.77 6.33 33.56
N LYS A 138 2.87 7.09 33.59
CA LYS A 138 2.88 8.49 33.98
C LYS A 138 2.62 9.41 32.77
N LYS A 139 2.16 10.62 33.03
CA LYS A 139 1.98 11.62 31.96
C LYS A 139 3.29 11.92 31.21
N SER A 140 4.43 11.88 31.92
CA SER A 140 5.77 12.01 31.30
C SER A 140 6.06 10.89 30.32
N ASP A 141 5.65 9.64 30.61
CA ASP A 141 5.86 8.51 29.71
C ASP A 141 5.06 8.68 28.39
N LEU A 142 3.80 9.15 28.49
CA LEU A 142 2.98 9.44 27.31
C LEU A 142 3.57 10.58 26.48
N LEU A 143 4.07 11.63 27.15
CA LEU A 143 4.72 12.75 26.47
C LEU A 143 6.00 12.30 25.75
N ALA A 144 6.83 11.48 26.41
CA ALA A 144 8.04 10.91 25.82
C ALA A 144 7.70 10.02 24.61
N LEU A 145 6.67 9.16 24.72
CA LEU A 145 6.21 8.35 23.60
C LEU A 145 5.84 9.22 22.38
N TYR A 146 5.04 10.27 22.60
CA TYR A 146 4.66 11.17 21.52
C TYR A 146 5.84 11.96 20.95
N ALA A 147 6.69 12.49 21.81
CA ALA A 147 7.86 13.30 21.39
C ALA A 147 8.85 12.48 20.54
N LEU A 148 9.10 11.22 20.93
CA LEU A 148 10.05 10.36 20.24
C LEU A 148 9.48 9.73 18.96
N THR A 149 8.18 9.41 18.94
CA THR A 149 7.57 8.70 17.80
C THR A 149 6.82 9.60 16.84
N GLY A 150 6.44 10.81 17.25
CA GLY A 150 5.53 11.67 16.50
C GLY A 150 4.18 11.00 16.21
N GLY A 151 3.84 9.91 16.91
CA GLY A 151 2.67 9.07 16.64
C GLY A 151 2.82 8.17 15.42
N VAL A 152 4.00 8.06 14.79
CA VAL A 152 4.23 7.16 13.66
C VAL A 152 4.07 5.71 14.13
N ALA A 153 3.11 4.99 13.54
CA ALA A 153 2.71 3.65 13.97
C ALA A 153 3.89 2.68 14.12
N LYS A 154 4.84 2.70 13.16
CA LYS A 154 6.02 1.83 13.18
C LYS A 154 6.94 2.08 14.38
N TYR A 155 7.11 3.32 14.77
CA TYR A 155 7.94 3.63 15.94
C TYR A 155 7.22 3.29 17.25
N VAL A 156 5.90 3.47 17.28
CA VAL A 156 5.08 3.07 18.43
C VAL A 156 5.12 1.54 18.60
N GLU A 157 4.89 0.77 17.52
CA GLU A 157 5.00 -0.68 17.48
C GLU A 157 6.35 -1.15 18.03
N LEU A 158 7.44 -0.56 17.56
CA LEU A 158 8.80 -0.92 17.97
C LEU A 158 9.02 -0.76 19.49
N LEU A 159 8.44 0.27 20.10
CA LEU A 159 8.52 0.49 21.55
C LEU A 159 7.62 -0.48 22.31
N VAL A 160 6.44 -0.78 21.80
CA VAL A 160 5.49 -1.76 22.37
C VAL A 160 6.10 -3.16 22.38
N ASP A 161 6.61 -3.64 21.25
CA ASP A 161 7.22 -4.95 21.09
C ASP A 161 8.40 -5.16 22.03
N ARG A 162 9.20 -4.11 22.23
CA ARG A 162 10.34 -4.13 23.15
C ARG A 162 9.99 -3.81 24.60
N LYS A 163 8.71 -3.62 24.90
CA LYS A 163 8.20 -3.28 26.24
C LYS A 163 8.91 -2.06 26.88
N LYS A 164 9.20 -1.06 26.04
CA LYS A 164 9.88 0.19 26.45
C LYS A 164 8.84 1.29 26.68
N PHE A 165 8.18 1.28 27.84
CA PHE A 165 7.04 2.15 28.11
C PHE A 165 7.35 3.34 29.05
N THR A 166 8.49 3.35 29.72
CA THR A 166 8.87 4.47 30.55
C THR A 166 9.78 5.44 29.81
N GLU A 167 9.69 6.74 30.13
CA GLU A 167 10.52 7.78 29.54
C GLU A 167 12.01 7.37 29.45
N LYS A 168 12.58 6.92 30.60
CA LYS A 168 13.98 6.47 30.63
C LYS A 168 14.25 5.32 29.64
N LYS A 169 13.41 4.28 29.64
CA LYS A 169 13.60 3.11 28.75
C LYS A 169 13.42 3.46 27.27
N MET A 170 12.58 4.44 26.95
CA MET A 170 12.41 4.92 25.58
C MET A 170 13.64 5.70 25.13
N LEU A 171 14.16 6.62 25.98
CA LEU A 171 15.37 7.38 25.68
C LEU A 171 16.62 6.49 25.52
N ASP A 172 16.72 5.40 26.26
CA ASP A 172 17.83 4.44 26.14
C ASP A 172 17.81 3.67 24.79
N MET A 173 16.82 3.91 23.93
CA MET A 173 16.64 3.16 22.66
C MET A 173 17.03 3.98 21.42
N PHE A 174 17.14 5.29 21.57
CA PHE A 174 17.53 6.25 20.54
C PHE A 174 18.86 6.90 20.87
#